data_40041bbf1bfb2f93c5980cfe7d5a09d4
#
_entry.id   40041bbf1bfb2f93c5980cfe7d5a09d4
#
_cell.length_a   1.000
_cell.length_b   1.000
_cell.length_c   1.000
_cell.angle_alpha   90.00
_cell.angle_beta   90.00
_cell.angle_gamma   90.00
#
_symmetry.space_group_name_H-M   'P 1'
#
loop_
_entity.id
_entity.type
_entity.pdbx_description
1 polymer ?
#
loop_
_entity_poly.entity_id
_entity_poly.type
_entity_poly.pdbx_seq_one_letter_code
_entity_poly.pdbx_strand_id
1 'polypeptide(L)'
;MGLIKELGAKLVHMKALVRMKMEAEARNAARRADRAAKVLTAEELTQGHPKISVATDFQGVSYGVRLGTWFGWFWLIFTCVHCVALFYGMSQGSVKMNGRMITQPDWWHFALLALFYVPFFLVGFAFTVARYRVTLRDAAVVVRWRIMPYLGWTWTLPVGEDVVVRLAFRGSSENKKPVESVVIMSLGKETHFGAFLPADVKEHLAGLIQDYYGVPATSGESPAPFIPAD
;
A
#
# COMPACT_ATOMS: atom_id res chain seq x y z
N MET A 1 4.45 14.68 48.60
CA MET A 1 4.96 13.31 48.29
C MET A 1 4.40 12.71 47.00
N GLY A 2 3.27 13.19 46.46
CA GLY A 2 2.65 12.68 45.22
C GLY A 2 3.41 13.02 43.92
N LEU A 3 3.91 14.25 43.81
CA LEU A 3 4.53 14.77 42.58
C LEU A 3 5.80 14.00 42.16
N ILE A 4 6.62 13.60 43.16
CA ILE A 4 7.88 12.85 42.91
C ILE A 4 7.57 11.43 42.41
N LYS A 5 6.50 10.78 42.89
CA LYS A 5 6.05 9.46 42.40
C LYS A 5 5.54 9.53 40.99
N GLU A 6 4.79 10.59 40.66
CA GLU A 6 4.25 10.80 39.32
C GLU A 6 5.33 11.10 38.26
N LEU A 7 6.32 11.92 38.63
CA LEU A 7 7.51 12.18 37.83
C LEU A 7 8.33 10.90 37.59
N GLY A 8 8.52 10.09 38.62
CA GLY A 8 9.20 8.80 38.51
C GLY A 8 8.50 7.85 37.58
N ALA A 9 7.17 7.74 37.67
CA ALA A 9 6.36 6.89 36.75
C ALA A 9 6.45 7.36 35.30
N LYS A 10 6.37 8.67 35.03
CA LYS A 10 6.53 9.24 33.69
C LYS A 10 7.92 8.98 33.12
N LEU A 11 8.96 9.05 33.94
CA LEU A 11 10.34 8.81 33.52
C LEU A 11 10.60 7.34 33.18
N VAL A 12 10.04 6.42 33.95
CA VAL A 12 10.08 4.97 33.66
C VAL A 12 9.32 4.65 32.36
N HIS A 13 8.15 5.25 32.19
CA HIS A 13 7.36 5.07 30.96
C HIS A 13 8.09 5.61 29.72
N MET A 14 8.71 6.78 29.83
CA MET A 14 9.51 7.37 28.76
C MET A 14 10.75 6.55 28.41
N LYS A 15 11.47 6.00 29.41
CA LYS A 15 12.59 5.07 29.18
C LYS A 15 12.13 3.80 28.47
N ALA A 16 10.97 3.24 28.84
CA ALA A 16 10.41 2.06 28.18
C ALA A 16 10.04 2.34 26.72
N LEU A 17 9.46 3.51 26.43
CA LEU A 17 9.14 3.94 25.07
C LEU A 17 10.39 4.12 24.20
N VAL A 18 11.43 4.76 24.72
CA VAL A 18 12.71 4.96 24.02
C VAL A 18 13.37 3.60 23.73
N ARG A 19 13.39 2.69 24.73
CA ARG A 19 13.92 1.35 24.53
C ARG A 19 13.17 0.56 23.46
N MET A 20 11.82 0.59 23.48
CA MET A 20 11.01 -0.07 22.45
C MET A 20 11.26 0.52 21.05
N LYS A 21 11.46 1.85 20.95
CA LYS A 21 11.79 2.52 19.70
C LYS A 21 13.15 2.06 19.17
N MET A 22 14.18 2.05 20.02
CA MET A 22 15.52 1.58 19.66
C MET A 22 15.53 0.10 19.25
N GLU A 23 14.80 -0.77 19.96
CA GLU A 23 14.68 -2.19 19.59
C GLU A 23 13.91 -2.39 18.27
N ALA A 24 12.93 -1.54 17.97
CA ALA A 24 12.23 -1.56 16.69
C ALA A 24 13.13 -1.07 15.55
N GLU A 25 13.92 -0.03 15.79
CA GLU A 25 14.91 0.49 14.82
C GLU A 25 16.03 -0.54 14.57
N ALA A 26 16.54 -1.18 15.60
CA ALA A 26 17.55 -2.24 15.48
C ALA A 26 17.02 -3.46 14.71
N ARG A 27 15.79 -3.90 14.98
CA ARG A 27 15.13 -4.97 14.22
C ARG A 27 14.89 -4.57 12.77
N ASN A 28 14.55 -3.33 12.51
CA ASN A 28 14.36 -2.82 11.15
C ASN A 28 15.70 -2.69 10.40
N ALA A 29 16.78 -2.27 11.11
CA ALA A 29 18.13 -2.24 10.54
C ALA A 29 18.65 -3.66 10.20
N ALA A 30 18.45 -4.63 11.09
CA ALA A 30 18.81 -6.02 10.84
C ALA A 30 18.03 -6.61 9.65
N ARG A 31 16.73 -6.34 9.54
CA ARG A 31 15.92 -6.74 8.38
C ARG A 31 16.34 -6.04 7.08
N ARG A 32 16.78 -4.78 7.16
CA ARG A 32 17.34 -4.04 6.00
C ARG A 32 18.65 -4.66 5.53
N ALA A 33 19.53 -5.02 6.47
CA ALA A 33 20.79 -5.69 6.16
C ALA A 33 20.57 -7.08 5.54
N ASP A 34 19.60 -7.85 6.06
CA ASP A 34 19.23 -9.17 5.51
C ASP A 34 18.61 -9.04 4.10
N ARG A 35 17.85 -7.97 3.83
CA ARG A 35 17.26 -7.68 2.51
C ARG A 35 18.24 -7.06 1.52
N ALA A 36 19.19 -6.26 1.98
CA ALA A 36 20.28 -5.76 1.14
C ALA A 36 21.17 -6.90 0.61
N ALA A 37 21.28 -8.00 1.37
CA ALA A 37 21.98 -9.19 0.94
C ALA A 37 21.24 -10.01 -0.14
N LYS A 38 19.93 -9.80 -0.30
CA LYS A 38 19.11 -10.49 -1.30
C LYS A 38 18.92 -9.63 -2.56
N VAL A 39 20.03 -9.33 -3.21
CA VAL A 39 20.00 -8.78 -4.58
C VAL A 39 19.50 -9.89 -5.49
N LEU A 40 18.40 -9.63 -6.19
CA LEU A 40 17.89 -10.55 -7.21
C LEU A 40 18.97 -10.71 -8.28
N THR A 41 19.34 -11.96 -8.56
CA THR A 41 20.28 -12.24 -9.63
C THR A 41 19.65 -11.94 -11.00
N ALA A 42 20.46 -11.70 -12.00
CA ALA A 42 19.97 -11.48 -13.36
C ALA A 42 19.13 -12.67 -13.87
N GLU A 43 19.40 -13.90 -13.40
CA GLU A 43 18.61 -15.08 -13.69
C GLU A 43 17.21 -15.02 -13.08
N GLU A 44 17.09 -14.60 -11.80
CA GLU A 44 15.79 -14.46 -11.13
C GLU A 44 14.93 -13.36 -11.78
N LEU A 45 15.55 -12.29 -12.25
CA LEU A 45 14.86 -11.24 -13.01
C LEU A 45 14.37 -11.74 -14.37
N THR A 46 15.18 -12.57 -15.05
CA THR A 46 14.87 -13.13 -16.38
C THR A 46 13.78 -14.21 -16.30
N GLN A 47 13.71 -15.00 -15.23
CA GLN A 47 12.67 -16.02 -15.04
C GLN A 47 11.26 -15.41 -14.85
N GLY A 48 11.19 -14.14 -14.51
CA GLY A 48 9.93 -13.43 -14.29
C GLY A 48 9.22 -13.85 -13.00
N HIS A 49 8.30 -13.02 -12.55
CA HIS A 49 7.50 -13.31 -11.37
C HIS A 49 6.06 -13.65 -11.78
N PRO A 50 5.43 -14.75 -11.29
CA PRO A 50 4.12 -15.22 -11.75
C PRO A 50 2.99 -14.22 -11.55
N LYS A 51 3.15 -13.27 -10.63
CA LYS A 51 2.18 -12.21 -10.36
C LYS A 51 2.43 -10.91 -11.13
N ILE A 52 3.54 -10.82 -11.88
CA ILE A 52 3.92 -9.64 -12.66
C ILE A 52 3.75 -9.98 -14.14
N SER A 53 2.90 -9.25 -14.82
CA SER A 53 2.77 -9.31 -16.27
C SER A 53 3.65 -8.26 -16.92
N VAL A 54 4.44 -8.65 -17.90
CA VAL A 54 5.32 -7.74 -18.65
C VAL A 54 4.72 -7.51 -20.02
N ALA A 55 4.68 -6.26 -20.46
CA ALA A 55 4.30 -5.87 -21.80
C ALA A 55 5.29 -4.81 -22.32
N THR A 56 5.89 -5.06 -23.45
CA THR A 56 6.80 -4.13 -24.10
C THR A 56 6.09 -3.51 -25.29
N ASP A 57 6.15 -2.21 -25.38
CA ASP A 57 5.65 -1.44 -26.53
C ASP A 57 6.76 -0.48 -27.01
N PHE A 58 6.48 0.26 -28.12
CA PHE A 58 7.41 1.22 -28.67
C PHE A 58 7.72 2.43 -27.73
N GLN A 59 6.96 2.56 -26.64
CA GLN A 59 7.14 3.64 -25.67
C GLN A 59 7.92 3.20 -24.42
N GLY A 60 8.21 1.90 -24.27
CA GLY A 60 8.93 1.36 -23.13
C GLY A 60 8.38 0.04 -22.62
N VAL A 61 8.73 -0.29 -21.39
CA VAL A 61 8.33 -1.54 -20.73
C VAL A 61 7.28 -1.27 -19.66
N SER A 62 6.20 -2.06 -19.67
CA SER A 62 5.11 -1.95 -18.71
C SER A 62 5.02 -3.20 -17.83
N TYR A 63 5.05 -3.03 -16.53
CA TYR A 63 4.85 -4.08 -15.54
C TYR A 63 3.46 -3.97 -14.93
N GLY A 64 2.66 -5.01 -15.07
CA GLY A 64 1.30 -5.08 -14.52
C GLY A 64 1.24 -6.03 -13.32
N VAL A 65 0.68 -5.56 -12.19
CA VAL A 65 0.51 -6.35 -10.96
C VAL A 65 -0.93 -6.27 -10.50
N ARG A 66 -1.52 -7.44 -10.17
CA ARG A 66 -2.84 -7.51 -9.53
C ARG A 66 -2.69 -7.51 -8.01
N LEU A 67 -3.50 -6.72 -7.33
CA LEU A 67 -3.52 -6.72 -5.87
C LEU A 67 -4.03 -8.05 -5.29
N GLY A 68 -5.16 -8.53 -5.72
CA GLY A 68 -5.71 -9.88 -5.43
C GLY A 68 -5.54 -10.37 -3.99
N THR A 69 -5.83 -9.51 -2.99
CA THR A 69 -5.61 -9.86 -1.59
C THR A 69 -6.75 -10.73 -1.05
N TRP A 70 -6.44 -11.70 -0.18
CA TRP A 70 -7.45 -12.48 0.55
C TRP A 70 -8.44 -11.57 1.32
N PHE A 71 -7.92 -10.50 1.91
CA PHE A 71 -8.73 -9.51 2.63
C PHE A 71 -9.79 -8.86 1.73
N GLY A 72 -9.44 -8.54 0.46
CA GLY A 72 -10.39 -7.99 -0.50
C GLY A 72 -11.57 -8.94 -0.77
N TRP A 73 -11.29 -10.23 -0.99
CA TRP A 73 -12.32 -11.24 -1.18
C TRP A 73 -13.20 -11.43 0.06
N PHE A 74 -12.59 -11.55 1.24
CA PHE A 74 -13.32 -11.60 2.50
C PHE A 74 -14.24 -10.39 2.67
N TRP A 75 -13.71 -9.18 2.42
CA TRP A 75 -14.46 -7.94 2.55
C TRP A 75 -15.65 -7.88 1.58
N LEU A 76 -15.47 -8.28 0.32
CA LEU A 76 -16.56 -8.32 -0.65
C LEU A 76 -17.66 -9.30 -0.25
N ILE A 77 -17.29 -10.53 0.13
CA ILE A 77 -18.26 -11.55 0.57
C ILE A 77 -19.00 -11.05 1.80
N PHE A 78 -18.29 -10.53 2.81
CA PHE A 78 -18.91 -9.97 4.01
C PHE A 78 -19.89 -8.85 3.68
N THR A 79 -19.48 -7.90 2.81
CA THR A 79 -20.32 -6.78 2.39
C THR A 79 -21.56 -7.26 1.64
N CYS A 80 -21.43 -8.24 0.72
CA CYS A 80 -22.56 -8.83 0.01
C CYS A 80 -23.55 -9.50 0.97
N VAL A 81 -23.07 -10.37 1.86
CA VAL A 81 -23.92 -11.09 2.83
C VAL A 81 -24.65 -10.11 3.74
N HIS A 82 -23.94 -9.11 4.27
CA HIS A 82 -24.51 -8.11 5.16
C HIS A 82 -25.53 -7.23 4.42
N CYS A 83 -25.23 -6.81 3.19
CA CYS A 83 -26.16 -6.06 2.36
C CYS A 83 -27.45 -6.84 2.11
N VAL A 84 -27.35 -8.10 1.68
CA VAL A 84 -28.50 -8.97 1.43
C VAL A 84 -29.31 -9.18 2.69
N ALA A 85 -28.66 -9.44 3.82
CA ALA A 85 -29.34 -9.64 5.10
C ALA A 85 -30.13 -8.39 5.53
N LEU A 86 -29.57 -7.19 5.34
CA LEU A 86 -30.28 -5.94 5.66
C LEU A 86 -31.42 -5.66 4.68
N PHE A 87 -31.25 -5.90 3.38
CA PHE A 87 -32.32 -5.77 2.40
C PHE A 87 -33.47 -6.73 2.72
N TYR A 88 -33.16 -7.99 3.05
CA TYR A 88 -34.15 -8.96 3.47
C TYR A 88 -34.84 -8.55 4.77
N GLY A 89 -34.09 -8.15 5.81
CA GLY A 89 -34.65 -7.68 7.07
C GLY A 89 -35.56 -6.46 6.90
N MET A 90 -35.20 -5.53 6.02
CA MET A 90 -36.07 -4.40 5.67
C MET A 90 -37.35 -4.84 5.00
N SER A 91 -37.28 -5.76 4.03
CA SER A 91 -38.47 -6.28 3.34
C SER A 91 -39.45 -7.00 4.29
N GLN A 92 -38.94 -7.58 5.38
CA GLN A 92 -39.74 -8.21 6.42
C GLN A 92 -40.19 -7.25 7.55
N GLY A 93 -39.88 -5.95 7.44
CA GLY A 93 -40.19 -4.96 8.48
C GLY A 93 -39.44 -5.19 9.80
N SER A 94 -38.31 -5.91 9.77
CA SER A 94 -37.55 -6.29 10.96
C SER A 94 -36.45 -5.30 11.34
N VAL A 95 -36.22 -4.23 10.55
CA VAL A 95 -35.16 -3.26 10.76
C VAL A 95 -35.65 -2.04 11.51
N LYS A 96 -34.88 -1.62 12.51
CA LYS A 96 -35.12 -0.36 13.23
C LYS A 96 -34.27 0.75 12.66
N MET A 97 -34.90 1.89 12.39
CA MET A 97 -34.22 3.11 11.99
C MET A 97 -34.64 4.26 12.91
N ASN A 98 -33.70 4.97 13.50
CA ASN A 98 -33.94 5.99 14.51
C ASN A 98 -34.85 5.54 15.67
N GLY A 99 -34.68 4.27 16.11
CA GLY A 99 -35.46 3.69 17.23
C GLY A 99 -36.86 3.23 16.85
N ARG A 100 -37.34 3.43 15.63
CA ARG A 100 -38.67 2.99 15.16
C ARG A 100 -38.52 1.83 14.19
N MET A 101 -39.42 0.84 14.30
CA MET A 101 -39.49 -0.27 13.35
C MET A 101 -39.99 0.26 11.99
N ILE A 102 -39.32 -0.10 10.93
CA ILE A 102 -39.73 0.17 9.56
C ILE A 102 -40.64 -1.00 9.15
N THR A 103 -41.94 -0.84 9.32
CA THR A 103 -42.93 -1.89 8.97
C THR A 103 -43.31 -1.86 7.50
N GLN A 104 -43.20 -0.73 6.87
CA GLN A 104 -43.45 -0.54 5.44
C GLN A 104 -42.28 0.32 4.84
N PRO A 105 -41.25 -0.34 4.32
CA PRO A 105 -40.12 0.36 3.74
C PRO A 105 -40.50 0.92 2.36
N ASP A 106 -40.34 2.24 2.19
CA ASP A 106 -40.42 2.88 0.89
C ASP A 106 -39.15 2.63 0.05
N TRP A 107 -39.23 2.83 -1.24
CA TRP A 107 -38.11 2.65 -2.17
C TRP A 107 -36.85 3.46 -1.79
N TRP A 108 -37.02 4.64 -1.23
CA TRP A 108 -35.90 5.50 -0.82
C TRP A 108 -35.05 4.91 0.32
N HIS A 109 -35.64 4.09 1.21
CA HIS A 109 -34.90 3.37 2.25
C HIS A 109 -33.90 2.39 1.62
N PHE A 110 -34.36 1.69 0.57
CA PHE A 110 -33.48 0.78 -0.17
C PHE A 110 -32.41 1.55 -0.94
N ALA A 111 -32.75 2.71 -1.52
CA ALA A 111 -31.81 3.57 -2.22
C ALA A 111 -30.72 4.10 -1.27
N LEU A 112 -31.08 4.56 -0.07
CA LEU A 112 -30.13 4.98 0.96
C LEU A 112 -29.22 3.85 1.41
N LEU A 113 -29.78 2.66 1.62
CA LEU A 113 -29.01 1.48 1.98
C LEU A 113 -28.01 1.12 0.88
N ALA A 114 -28.45 1.08 -0.36
CA ALA A 114 -27.57 0.83 -1.50
C ALA A 114 -26.45 1.86 -1.59
N LEU A 115 -26.77 3.15 -1.44
CA LEU A 115 -25.79 4.24 -1.45
C LEU A 115 -24.78 4.10 -0.31
N PHE A 116 -25.22 3.70 0.88
CA PHE A 116 -24.34 3.45 2.02
C PHE A 116 -23.32 2.33 1.74
N TYR A 117 -23.70 1.28 0.98
CA TYR A 117 -22.79 0.18 0.66
C TYR A 117 -21.80 0.47 -0.46
N VAL A 118 -22.01 1.50 -1.29
CA VAL A 118 -21.08 1.85 -2.39
C VAL A 118 -19.63 1.97 -1.93
N PRO A 119 -19.29 2.76 -0.87
CA PRO A 119 -17.90 2.86 -0.42
C PRO A 119 -17.32 1.53 0.06
N PHE A 120 -18.12 0.67 0.70
CA PHE A 120 -17.67 -0.65 1.15
C PHE A 120 -17.34 -1.57 -0.03
N PHE A 121 -18.17 -1.56 -1.08
CA PHE A 121 -17.87 -2.28 -2.31
C PHE A 121 -16.62 -1.74 -3.00
N LEU A 122 -16.46 -0.42 -3.07
CA LEU A 122 -15.26 0.20 -3.67
C LEU A 122 -13.98 -0.21 -2.93
N VAL A 123 -14.01 -0.26 -1.59
CA VAL A 123 -12.89 -0.76 -0.79
C VAL A 123 -12.59 -2.23 -1.12
N GLY A 124 -13.61 -3.09 -1.13
CA GLY A 124 -13.44 -4.50 -1.49
C GLY A 124 -12.86 -4.68 -2.90
N PHE A 125 -13.38 -3.95 -3.88
CA PHE A 125 -12.83 -3.96 -5.24
C PHE A 125 -11.40 -3.43 -5.30
N ALA A 126 -11.06 -2.39 -4.52
CA ALA A 126 -9.71 -1.84 -4.46
C ALA A 126 -8.68 -2.90 -4.01
N PHE A 127 -9.05 -3.79 -3.09
CA PHE A 127 -8.17 -4.85 -2.59
C PHE A 127 -8.23 -6.15 -3.39
N THR A 128 -9.24 -6.34 -4.24
CA THR A 128 -9.44 -7.60 -4.97
C THR A 128 -9.09 -7.48 -6.45
N VAL A 129 -9.62 -6.44 -7.12
CA VAL A 129 -9.58 -6.32 -8.59
C VAL A 129 -8.58 -5.27 -9.04
N ALA A 130 -8.16 -4.38 -8.13
CA ALA A 130 -7.24 -3.30 -8.48
C ALA A 130 -5.93 -3.83 -9.06
N ARG A 131 -5.43 -3.06 -10.00
CA ARG A 131 -4.18 -3.36 -10.72
C ARG A 131 -3.26 -2.16 -10.64
N TYR A 132 -2.01 -2.42 -10.35
CA TYR A 132 -0.92 -1.50 -10.62
C TYR A 132 -0.37 -1.77 -12.02
N ARG A 133 -0.08 -0.72 -12.76
CA ARG A 133 0.74 -0.77 -13.96
C ARG A 133 1.82 0.29 -13.84
N VAL A 134 3.05 -0.16 -13.90
CA VAL A 134 4.23 0.71 -13.91
C VAL A 134 4.79 0.67 -15.32
N THR A 135 4.79 1.79 -16.01
CA THR A 135 5.36 1.92 -17.36
C THR A 135 6.66 2.71 -17.26
N LEU A 136 7.75 2.09 -17.62
CA LEU A 136 9.09 2.67 -17.67
C LEU A 136 9.34 3.22 -19.07
N ARG A 137 9.78 4.46 -19.13
CA ARG A 137 10.18 5.16 -20.35
C ARG A 137 11.50 5.87 -20.07
N ASP A 138 12.25 6.20 -21.12
CA ASP A 138 13.55 6.89 -20.97
C ASP A 138 13.43 8.23 -20.22
N ALA A 139 12.34 8.96 -20.44
CA ALA A 139 12.13 10.28 -19.85
C ALA A 139 11.14 10.31 -18.68
N ALA A 140 10.46 9.21 -18.37
CA ALA A 140 9.43 9.21 -17.33
C ALA A 140 9.02 7.81 -16.83
N VAL A 141 8.71 7.71 -15.53
CA VAL A 141 7.98 6.58 -14.95
C VAL A 141 6.53 6.96 -14.81
N VAL A 142 5.64 6.14 -15.35
CA VAL A 142 4.19 6.32 -15.23
C VAL A 142 3.63 5.19 -14.37
N VAL A 143 3.16 5.52 -13.18
CA VAL A 143 2.48 4.58 -12.28
C VAL A 143 0.99 4.80 -12.37
N ARG A 144 0.27 3.76 -12.77
CA ARG A 144 -1.20 3.76 -12.85
C ARG A 144 -1.76 2.75 -11.86
N TRP A 145 -2.64 3.21 -11.02
CA TRP A 145 -3.47 2.37 -10.17
C TRP A 145 -4.91 2.44 -10.63
N ARG A 146 -5.52 1.30 -10.92
CA ARG A 146 -6.90 1.21 -11.40
C ARG A 146 -7.67 0.17 -10.60
N ILE A 147 -8.85 0.56 -10.15
CA ILE A 147 -9.83 -0.32 -9.51
C ILE A 147 -10.77 -0.88 -10.59
N MET A 148 -11.20 -0.02 -11.51
CA MET A 148 -12.07 -0.32 -12.65
C MET A 148 -11.51 0.36 -13.91
N PRO A 149 -12.03 0.04 -15.11
CA PRO A 149 -11.54 0.63 -16.36
C PRO A 149 -11.44 2.16 -16.33
N TYR A 150 -12.38 2.83 -15.66
CA TYR A 150 -12.47 4.30 -15.62
C TYR A 150 -12.14 4.91 -14.26
N LEU A 151 -11.96 4.10 -13.22
CA LEU A 151 -11.67 4.57 -11.85
C LEU A 151 -10.25 4.21 -11.46
N GLY A 152 -9.41 5.24 -11.25
CA GLY A 152 -8.04 5.06 -10.83
C GLY A 152 -7.24 6.35 -10.88
N TRP A 153 -5.99 6.27 -10.47
CA TRP A 153 -5.05 7.38 -10.44
C TRP A 153 -3.83 7.07 -11.29
N THR A 154 -3.27 8.12 -11.86
CA THR A 154 -2.03 8.05 -12.63
C THR A 154 -1.06 9.09 -12.06
N TRP A 155 0.15 8.65 -11.78
CA TRP A 155 1.27 9.51 -11.38
C TRP A 155 2.34 9.41 -12.43
N THR A 156 2.94 10.53 -12.78
CA THR A 156 4.06 10.59 -13.70
C THR A 156 5.23 11.23 -13.00
N LEU A 157 6.35 10.53 -12.94
CA LEU A 157 7.61 11.02 -12.44
C LEU A 157 8.54 11.25 -13.64
N PRO A 158 9.01 12.47 -13.89
CA PRO A 158 10.05 12.69 -14.88
C PRO A 158 11.35 12.03 -14.42
N VAL A 159 12.08 11.44 -15.35
CA VAL A 159 13.30 10.69 -15.07
C VAL A 159 14.49 11.47 -15.68
N GLY A 160 15.54 11.64 -14.86
CA GLY A 160 16.84 12.14 -15.24
C GLY A 160 17.92 11.07 -15.05
N GLU A 161 19.17 11.47 -15.05
CA GLU A 161 20.31 10.57 -14.83
C GLU A 161 20.43 10.12 -13.35
N ASP A 162 19.75 10.80 -12.42
CA ASP A 162 19.83 10.63 -10.97
C ASP A 162 18.75 9.67 -10.42
N VAL A 163 18.33 8.66 -11.18
CA VAL A 163 17.29 7.73 -10.73
C VAL A 163 17.78 6.89 -9.56
N VAL A 164 16.99 6.87 -8.49
CA VAL A 164 17.21 6.00 -7.35
C VAL A 164 15.93 5.19 -7.10
N VAL A 165 16.07 3.87 -7.05
CA VAL A 165 14.95 2.96 -6.76
C VAL A 165 15.25 2.22 -5.47
N ARG A 166 14.33 2.28 -4.51
CA ARG A 166 14.50 1.62 -3.21
C ARG A 166 13.18 1.13 -2.64
N LEU A 167 13.28 0.23 -1.69
CA LEU A 167 12.17 -0.11 -0.80
C LEU A 167 12.26 0.75 0.45
N ALA A 168 11.25 1.55 0.72
CA ALA A 168 11.23 2.40 1.89
C ALA A 168 9.99 2.16 2.75
N PHE A 169 10.17 2.29 4.07
CA PHE A 169 9.09 2.19 5.01
C PHE A 169 8.31 3.50 5.06
N ARG A 170 7.01 3.41 4.90
CA ARG A 170 6.09 4.54 4.99
C ARG A 170 5.10 4.29 6.13
N GLY A 171 5.31 4.97 7.26
CA GLY A 171 4.42 4.88 8.40
C GLY A 171 4.42 3.53 9.11
N SER A 172 3.62 3.40 10.14
CA SER A 172 3.34 2.15 10.81
C SER A 172 1.87 1.79 10.60
N SER A 173 1.60 0.52 10.27
CA SER A 173 0.25 -0.02 10.38
C SER A 173 -0.18 -0.05 11.86
N GLU A 174 -1.47 -0.16 12.15
CA GLU A 174 -2.01 -0.29 13.51
C GLU A 174 -1.32 -1.38 14.34
N ASN A 175 -0.77 -2.42 13.70
CA ASN A 175 -0.02 -3.51 14.32
C ASN A 175 1.50 -3.25 14.42
N LYS A 176 1.95 -2.00 14.34
CA LYS A 176 3.38 -1.60 14.41
C LYS A 176 4.28 -2.28 13.36
N LYS A 177 3.70 -2.92 12.34
CA LYS A 177 4.47 -3.46 11.23
C LYS A 177 4.74 -2.34 10.24
N PRO A 178 6.01 -2.09 9.90
CA PRO A 178 6.34 -1.08 8.90
C PRO A 178 5.73 -1.47 7.55
N VAL A 179 5.03 -0.54 6.93
CA VAL A 179 4.51 -0.71 5.58
C VAL A 179 5.58 -0.28 4.59
N GLU A 180 6.10 -1.24 3.86
CA GLU A 180 7.04 -0.98 2.77
C GLU A 180 6.34 -0.58 1.49
N SER A 181 6.96 0.33 0.74
CA SER A 181 6.55 0.69 -0.62
C SER A 181 7.77 0.76 -1.54
N VAL A 182 7.57 0.57 -2.83
CA VAL A 182 8.58 0.89 -3.84
C VAL A 182 8.62 2.40 -3.99
N VAL A 183 9.81 2.97 -3.88
CA VAL A 183 10.07 4.40 -4.01
C VAL A 183 10.99 4.61 -5.19
N ILE A 184 10.59 5.48 -6.09
CA ILE A 184 11.41 5.95 -7.19
C ILE A 184 11.66 7.44 -6.98
N MET A 185 12.91 7.83 -6.97
CA MET A 185 13.35 9.22 -6.85
C MET A 185 14.08 9.62 -8.13
N SER A 186 13.81 10.79 -8.64
CA SER A 186 14.55 11.41 -9.73
C SER A 186 14.28 12.91 -9.78
N LEU A 187 15.27 13.70 -10.16
CA LEU A 187 15.18 15.16 -10.27
C LEU A 187 14.61 15.82 -9.00
N GLY A 188 14.99 15.34 -7.83
CA GLY A 188 14.50 15.83 -6.52
C GLY A 188 13.01 15.55 -6.23
N LYS A 189 12.33 14.77 -7.08
CA LYS A 189 10.95 14.32 -6.88
C LYS A 189 10.93 12.84 -6.50
N GLU A 190 9.91 12.43 -5.74
CA GLU A 190 9.72 11.03 -5.39
C GLU A 190 8.30 10.57 -5.67
N THR A 191 8.15 9.30 -6.01
CA THR A 191 6.86 8.62 -6.10
C THR A 191 6.89 7.32 -5.31
N HIS A 192 5.79 7.03 -4.63
CA HIS A 192 5.63 5.86 -3.80
C HIS A 192 4.47 5.02 -4.34
N PHE A 193 4.67 3.73 -4.46
CA PHE A 193 3.59 2.82 -4.85
C PHE A 193 3.79 1.41 -4.29
N GLY A 194 2.76 0.58 -4.44
CA GLY A 194 2.84 -0.83 -4.08
C GLY A 194 2.82 -1.14 -2.58
N ALA A 195 2.37 -0.21 -1.71
CA ALA A 195 2.29 -0.43 -0.26
C ALA A 195 1.53 -1.72 0.12
N PHE A 196 0.50 -2.08 -0.65
CA PHE A 196 -0.34 -3.27 -0.42
C PHE A 196 0.11 -4.50 -1.21
N LEU A 197 1.20 -4.41 -1.98
CA LEU A 197 1.75 -5.57 -2.68
C LEU A 197 2.49 -6.48 -1.70
N PRO A 198 2.54 -7.79 -1.96
CA PRO A 198 3.41 -8.73 -1.25
C PRO A 198 4.89 -8.31 -1.33
N ALA A 199 5.68 -8.69 -0.33
CA ALA A 199 7.07 -8.28 -0.25
C ALA A 199 7.91 -8.80 -1.43
N ASP A 200 7.70 -10.07 -1.79
CA ASP A 200 8.33 -10.73 -2.95
C ASP A 200 8.10 -9.98 -4.27
N VAL A 201 6.84 -9.52 -4.48
CA VAL A 201 6.46 -8.74 -5.66
C VAL A 201 7.12 -7.36 -5.68
N LYS A 202 7.21 -6.69 -4.52
CA LYS A 202 7.86 -5.38 -4.41
C LYS A 202 9.34 -5.46 -4.71
N GLU A 203 10.03 -6.47 -4.15
CA GLU A 203 11.45 -6.70 -4.36
C GLU A 203 11.73 -6.95 -5.84
N HIS A 204 10.96 -7.85 -6.46
CA HIS A 204 11.12 -8.16 -7.87
C HIS A 204 10.84 -6.95 -8.76
N LEU A 205 9.77 -6.19 -8.48
CA LEU A 205 9.42 -4.99 -9.24
C LEU A 205 10.47 -3.89 -9.09
N ALA A 206 11.02 -3.69 -7.88
CA ALA A 206 12.11 -2.76 -7.66
C ALA A 206 13.37 -3.16 -8.45
N GLY A 207 13.72 -4.45 -8.45
CA GLY A 207 14.84 -4.99 -9.22
C GLY A 207 14.67 -4.79 -10.73
N LEU A 208 13.47 -5.05 -11.27
CA LEU A 208 13.17 -4.81 -12.69
C LEU A 208 13.30 -3.33 -13.09
N ILE A 209 12.90 -2.41 -12.19
CA ILE A 209 13.02 -0.98 -12.44
C ILE A 209 14.49 -0.54 -12.37
N GLN A 210 15.26 -1.09 -11.43
CA GLN A 210 16.69 -0.83 -11.30
C GLN A 210 17.45 -1.31 -12.56
N ASP A 211 17.13 -2.52 -13.01
CA ASP A 211 17.74 -3.11 -14.20
C ASP A 211 17.45 -2.26 -15.46
N TYR A 212 16.20 -1.82 -15.63
CA TYR A 212 15.80 -0.99 -16.76
C TYR A 212 16.59 0.34 -16.84
N TYR A 213 16.84 1.00 -15.70
CA TYR A 213 17.59 2.26 -15.66
C TYR A 213 19.09 2.09 -15.42
N GLY A 214 19.58 0.85 -15.34
CA GLY A 214 21.00 0.58 -15.08
C GLY A 214 21.47 1.06 -13.70
N VAL A 215 20.57 1.19 -12.73
CA VAL A 215 20.88 1.69 -11.39
C VAL A 215 21.35 0.54 -10.51
N PRO A 216 22.56 0.62 -9.90
CA PRO A 216 23.00 -0.42 -8.98
C PRO A 216 22.03 -0.56 -7.80
N ALA A 217 21.81 -1.79 -7.36
CA ALA A 217 21.00 -2.06 -6.17
C ALA A 217 21.61 -1.33 -4.97
N THR A 218 21.03 -0.22 -4.59
CA THR A 218 21.49 0.53 -3.42
C THR A 218 21.12 -0.28 -2.17
N SER A 219 22.12 -0.90 -1.58
CA SER A 219 22.05 -1.41 -0.20
C SER A 219 21.59 -0.26 0.70
N GLY A 220 20.44 -0.43 1.30
CA GLY A 220 19.60 0.49 2.08
C GLY A 220 20.20 1.57 2.98
N GLU A 221 21.26 2.22 2.57
CA GLU A 221 21.71 3.45 3.19
C GLU A 221 20.74 4.57 2.79
N SER A 222 19.86 4.90 3.73
CA SER A 222 19.00 6.08 3.61
C SER A 222 19.92 7.29 3.43
N PRO A 223 19.83 8.06 2.34
CA PRO A 223 20.51 9.36 2.32
C PRO A 223 20.02 10.12 3.56
N ALA A 224 20.96 10.77 4.25
CA ALA A 224 20.66 11.59 5.40
C ALA A 224 19.45 12.49 5.10
N PRO A 225 18.55 12.73 6.07
CA PRO A 225 17.42 13.60 5.84
C PRO A 225 17.93 14.94 5.31
N PHE A 226 17.37 15.35 4.15
CA PHE A 226 17.62 16.68 3.62
C PHE A 226 17.22 17.69 4.67
N ILE A 227 18.20 18.28 5.34
CA ILE A 227 18.00 19.43 6.24
C ILE A 227 17.98 20.64 5.28
N PRO A 228 16.84 21.33 5.12
CA PRO A 228 16.86 22.59 4.38
C PRO A 228 17.83 23.52 5.09
N ALA A 229 18.74 24.10 4.34
CA ALA A 229 19.57 25.18 4.85
C ALA A 229 18.64 26.38 5.11
N ASP A 230 18.67 26.90 6.34
CA ASP A 230 17.97 28.12 6.77
C ASP A 230 18.40 29.35 5.99
#